data_a0bcf4b521c93d8df47519aabc69b30a
#
_entry.id   a0bcf4b521c93d8df47519aabc69b30a
#
_cell.length_a   1.000
_cell.length_b   1.000
_cell.length_c   1.000
_cell.angle_alpha   90.00
_cell.angle_beta   90.00
_cell.angle_gamma   90.00
#
_symmetry.space_group_name_H-M   'P 1'
#
loop_
_entity.id
_entity.type
_entity.pdbx_description
1 polymer ?
#
loop_
_entity_poly.entity_id
_entity_poly.type
_entity_poly.pdbx_seq_one_letter_code
_entity_poly.pdbx_strand_id
1 'polypeptide(L)'
;MDGGSSLNLLYQDTMRKMGIDHSMIKPTKTTFKGVIPGVEANCTGSITLEVIFGSPNKYHTEELVFGIVPFHSDYQALLRRTAFARFNAVPHYAYRKLKMPGPCGVITVHGKAEPSFGSNKYTTTLAAETTSNTLQPNLEPTSRLPDTVKGLRTTSRTDTPTRPELN
;
A
#
# COMPACT_ATOMS: atom_id res chain seq x y z
N MET A 1 6.64 -2.75 -2.85
CA MET A 1 7.05 -1.71 -1.90
C MET A 1 5.91 -0.74 -1.73
N ASP A 2 5.53 -0.44 -0.49
CA ASP A 2 4.37 0.41 -0.20
C ASP A 2 4.70 1.38 0.93
N GLY A 3 4.69 2.68 0.65
CA GLY A 3 4.96 3.75 1.63
C GLY A 3 3.77 4.11 2.52
N GLY A 4 2.59 3.54 2.31
CA GLY A 4 1.36 3.93 3.00
C GLY A 4 1.18 3.36 4.42
N SER A 5 1.94 2.33 4.80
CA SER A 5 1.82 1.67 6.11
C SER A 5 3.19 1.52 6.81
N SER A 6 3.16 1.28 8.11
CA SER A 6 4.36 1.04 8.92
C SER A 6 4.70 -0.45 9.11
N LEU A 7 3.78 -1.37 8.84
CA LEU A 7 3.98 -2.78 9.08
C LEU A 7 4.49 -3.50 7.83
N ASN A 8 5.69 -4.11 7.89
CA ASN A 8 6.16 -5.01 6.84
C ASN A 8 5.39 -6.32 6.90
N LEU A 9 5.05 -6.89 5.76
CA LEU A 9 4.29 -8.14 5.67
C LEU A 9 5.11 -9.22 4.98
N LEU A 10 5.03 -10.44 5.51
CA LEU A 10 5.53 -11.66 4.90
C LEU A 10 4.36 -12.60 4.66
N TYR A 11 4.21 -13.07 3.42
CA TYR A 11 3.15 -14.01 3.10
C TYR A 11 3.51 -15.42 3.58
N GLN A 12 2.53 -16.11 4.14
CA GLN A 12 2.74 -17.44 4.75
C GLN A 12 3.32 -18.45 3.76
N ASP A 13 2.94 -18.37 2.49
CA ASP A 13 3.48 -19.24 1.44
C ASP A 13 4.97 -18.98 1.20
N THR A 14 5.39 -17.73 1.27
CA THR A 14 6.81 -17.36 1.19
C THR A 14 7.58 -17.90 2.39
N MET A 15 7.05 -17.75 3.59
CA MET A 15 7.65 -18.28 4.81
C MET A 15 7.89 -19.79 4.70
N ARG A 16 6.89 -20.55 4.22
CA ARG A 16 7.00 -22.00 4.00
C ARG A 16 8.08 -22.33 2.97
N LYS A 17 8.12 -21.60 1.84
CA LYS A 17 9.15 -21.78 0.80
C LYS A 17 10.57 -21.47 1.29
N MET A 18 10.71 -20.57 2.26
CA MET A 18 11.98 -20.26 2.90
C MET A 18 12.42 -21.32 3.92
N GLY A 19 11.57 -22.29 4.24
CA GLY A 19 11.85 -23.31 5.26
C GLY A 19 11.93 -22.76 6.68
N ILE A 20 11.28 -21.64 6.95
CA ILE A 20 11.30 -21.01 8.28
C ILE A 20 10.46 -21.84 9.24
N ASP A 21 11.07 -22.24 10.37
CA ASP A 21 10.39 -22.99 11.40
C ASP A 21 9.31 -22.13 12.10
N HIS A 22 8.16 -22.73 12.34
CA HIS A 22 7.08 -22.11 13.07
C HIS A 22 7.44 -21.71 14.51
N SER A 23 8.43 -22.36 15.12
CA SER A 23 8.96 -22.01 16.45
C SER A 23 9.59 -20.62 16.51
N MET A 24 10.02 -20.08 15.37
CA MET A 24 10.58 -18.72 15.27
C MET A 24 9.50 -17.63 15.25
N ILE A 25 8.24 -18.00 15.11
CA ILE A 25 7.13 -17.06 15.02
C ILE A 25 6.73 -16.63 16.43
N LYS A 26 6.76 -15.32 16.67
CA LYS A 26 6.28 -14.73 17.91
C LYS A 26 4.78 -14.41 17.77
N PRO A 27 3.97 -14.72 18.81
CA PRO A 27 2.56 -14.33 18.78
C PRO A 27 2.43 -12.80 18.70
N THR A 28 1.47 -12.32 17.93
CA THR A 28 1.17 -10.89 17.81
C THR A 28 -0.33 -10.67 17.76
N LYS A 29 -0.78 -9.55 18.33
CA LYS A 29 -2.16 -9.07 18.20
C LYS A 29 -2.29 -7.98 17.14
N THR A 30 -1.28 -7.84 16.28
CA THR A 30 -1.26 -6.78 15.28
C THR A 30 -2.31 -7.03 14.23
N THR A 31 -3.22 -6.08 14.11
CA THR A 31 -4.20 -5.99 13.03
C THR A 31 -3.75 -4.93 12.02
N PHE A 32 -4.13 -5.08 10.77
CA PHE A 32 -3.96 -4.03 9.79
C PHE A 32 -5.22 -3.89 8.95
N LYS A 33 -5.49 -2.65 8.55
CA LYS A 33 -6.59 -2.36 7.63
C LYS A 33 -6.11 -2.62 6.20
N GLY A 34 -6.83 -3.47 5.50
CA GLY A 34 -6.57 -3.75 4.09
C GLY A 34 -6.92 -2.55 3.19
N VAL A 35 -6.71 -2.72 1.90
CA VAL A 35 -7.11 -1.73 0.87
C VAL A 35 -8.65 -1.62 0.79
N ILE A 36 -9.36 -2.67 1.21
CA ILE A 36 -10.82 -2.71 1.20
C ILE A 36 -11.35 -2.09 2.48
N PRO A 37 -12.15 -1.01 2.42
CA PRO A 37 -12.75 -0.39 3.60
C PRO A 37 -13.58 -1.39 4.40
N GLY A 38 -13.42 -1.40 5.72
CA GLY A 38 -14.18 -2.28 6.62
C GLY A 38 -13.63 -3.70 6.78
N VAL A 39 -12.60 -4.09 6.01
CA VAL A 39 -11.94 -5.39 6.16
C VAL A 39 -10.67 -5.20 6.97
N GLU A 40 -10.68 -5.72 8.19
CA GLU A 40 -9.49 -5.84 9.02
C GLU A 40 -8.88 -7.22 8.84
N ALA A 41 -7.56 -7.25 8.75
CA ALA A 41 -6.81 -8.48 8.63
C ALA A 41 -5.86 -8.64 9.82
N ASN A 42 -5.80 -9.84 10.36
CA ASN A 42 -4.93 -10.17 11.47
C ASN A 42 -3.65 -10.84 10.98
N CYS A 43 -2.52 -10.47 11.58
CA CYS A 43 -1.31 -11.26 11.45
C CYS A 43 -1.43 -12.54 12.26
N THR A 44 -1.01 -13.66 11.69
CA THR A 44 -0.95 -14.95 12.41
C THR A 44 0.22 -15.00 13.40
N GLY A 45 1.16 -14.09 13.24
CA GLY A 45 2.33 -13.94 14.11
C GLY A 45 3.28 -12.88 13.53
N SER A 46 4.43 -12.74 14.15
CA SER A 46 5.50 -11.87 13.70
C SER A 46 6.85 -12.59 13.73
N ILE A 47 7.74 -12.22 12.82
CA ILE A 47 9.10 -12.75 12.73
C ILE A 47 10.07 -11.62 12.44
N THR A 48 11.29 -11.70 13.01
CA THR A 48 12.38 -10.82 12.66
C THR A 48 13.32 -11.54 11.68
N LEU A 49 13.57 -10.92 10.55
CA LEU A 49 14.44 -11.45 9.50
C LEU A 49 15.51 -10.44 9.15
N GLU A 50 16.70 -10.95 8.88
CA GLU A 50 17.77 -10.20 8.25
C GLU A 50 17.47 -10.04 6.77
N VAL A 51 17.48 -8.80 6.29
CA VAL A 51 17.19 -8.45 4.89
C VAL A 51 18.43 -7.78 4.29
N ILE A 52 18.86 -8.29 3.15
CA ILE A 52 20.07 -7.84 2.47
C ILE A 52 19.71 -7.29 1.11
N PHE A 53 20.16 -6.08 0.81
CA PHE A 53 20.11 -5.52 -0.54
C PHE A 53 21.52 -5.28 -1.08
N GLY A 54 21.71 -5.63 -2.35
CA GLY A 54 22.98 -5.39 -3.04
C GLY A 54 23.57 -6.64 -3.67
N SER A 55 24.89 -6.62 -3.81
CA SER A 55 25.71 -7.71 -4.34
C SER A 55 26.74 -8.15 -3.28
N PRO A 56 27.39 -9.30 -3.44
CA PRO A 56 28.38 -9.80 -2.44
C PRO A 56 29.44 -8.78 -2.02
N ASN A 57 29.84 -7.91 -2.94
CA ASN A 57 30.88 -6.90 -2.68
C ASN A 57 30.33 -5.52 -2.28
N LYS A 58 29.00 -5.34 -2.35
CA LYS A 58 28.35 -4.05 -2.07
C LYS A 58 26.92 -4.31 -1.63
N TYR A 59 26.73 -4.45 -0.33
CA TYR A 59 25.43 -4.74 0.26
C TYR A 59 25.16 -3.89 1.50
N HIS A 60 23.89 -3.81 1.87
CA HIS A 60 23.38 -3.21 3.09
C HIS A 60 22.42 -4.18 3.74
N THR A 61 22.61 -4.44 5.02
CA THR A 61 21.85 -5.43 5.80
C THR A 61 21.13 -4.74 6.94
N GLU A 62 19.86 -5.09 7.13
CA GLU A 62 19.05 -4.61 8.25
C GLU A 62 18.14 -5.72 8.78
N GLU A 63 17.95 -5.73 10.11
CA GLU A 63 16.94 -6.56 10.74
C GLU A 63 15.57 -5.90 10.66
N LEU A 64 14.61 -6.60 10.04
CA LEU A 64 13.24 -6.12 9.89
C LEU A 64 12.25 -7.06 10.55
N VAL A 65 11.26 -6.48 11.24
CA VAL A 65 10.11 -7.21 11.76
C VAL A 65 9.02 -7.30 10.68
N PHE A 66 8.52 -8.51 10.45
CA PHE A 66 7.43 -8.80 9.53
C PHE A 66 6.23 -9.37 10.27
N GLY A 67 5.04 -8.87 9.96
CA GLY A 67 3.79 -9.54 10.28
C GLY A 67 3.52 -10.64 9.27
N ILE A 68 3.22 -11.85 9.73
CA ILE A 68 2.90 -12.99 8.87
C ILE A 68 1.41 -12.94 8.55
N VAL A 69 1.09 -13.04 7.26
CA VAL A 69 -0.30 -12.99 6.78
C VAL A 69 -0.67 -14.24 5.99
N PRO A 70 -1.89 -14.80 6.21
CA PRO A 70 -2.33 -16.04 5.56
C PRO A 70 -2.85 -15.82 4.14
N PHE A 71 -2.63 -14.63 3.55
CA PHE A 71 -3.13 -14.32 2.21
C PHE A 71 -2.21 -14.84 1.13
N HIS A 72 -2.80 -15.12 -0.02
CA HIS A 72 -2.06 -15.38 -1.25
C HIS A 72 -1.74 -14.07 -1.96
N SER A 73 -0.54 -13.96 -2.55
CA SER A 73 -0.10 -12.80 -3.31
C SER A 73 0.95 -13.19 -4.33
N ASP A 74 1.00 -12.45 -5.43
CA ASP A 74 2.08 -12.55 -6.43
C ASP A 74 3.43 -12.07 -5.87
N TYR A 75 3.41 -11.37 -4.73
CA TYR A 75 4.60 -10.91 -4.03
C TYR A 75 4.98 -11.85 -2.89
N GLN A 76 6.27 -11.91 -2.61
CA GLN A 76 6.82 -12.69 -1.49
C GLN A 76 6.65 -11.97 -0.16
N ALA A 77 6.85 -10.65 -0.17
CA ALA A 77 6.75 -9.79 1.00
C ALA A 77 6.42 -8.35 0.58
N LEU A 78 5.89 -7.57 1.52
CA LEU A 78 5.70 -6.13 1.37
C LEU A 78 6.60 -5.38 2.33
N LEU A 79 7.51 -4.59 1.77
CA LEU A 79 8.33 -3.64 2.53
C LEU A 79 7.62 -2.30 2.60
N ARG A 80 7.56 -1.73 3.80
CA ARG A 80 6.82 -0.53 4.13
C ARG A 80 7.76 0.58 4.65
N ARG A 81 7.20 1.69 5.15
CA ARG A 81 7.98 2.85 5.63
C ARG A 81 9.06 2.51 6.64
N THR A 82 8.80 1.56 7.54
CA THR A 82 9.79 1.12 8.55
C THR A 82 11.02 0.50 7.90
N ALA A 83 10.86 -0.29 6.83
CA ALA A 83 11.99 -0.82 6.08
C ALA A 83 12.75 0.29 5.36
N PHE A 84 12.04 1.25 4.73
CA PHE A 84 12.71 2.37 4.06
C PHE A 84 13.53 3.21 5.05
N ALA A 85 12.98 3.47 6.24
CA ALA A 85 13.68 4.21 7.28
C ALA A 85 14.95 3.48 7.76
N ARG A 86 14.87 2.15 7.97
CA ARG A 86 16.02 1.35 8.39
C ARG A 86 17.14 1.36 7.36
N PHE A 87 16.81 1.18 6.10
CA PHE A 87 17.78 1.21 5.01
C PHE A 87 18.19 2.62 4.57
N ASN A 88 17.65 3.69 5.16
CA ASN A 88 17.74 5.06 4.64
C ASN A 88 17.42 5.12 3.15
N ALA A 89 16.41 4.36 2.73
CA ALA A 89 16.11 4.10 1.34
C ALA A 89 15.08 5.08 0.79
N VAL A 90 15.31 5.54 -0.44
CA VAL A 90 14.42 6.43 -1.18
C VAL A 90 13.77 5.66 -2.34
N PRO A 91 12.45 5.39 -2.28
CA PRO A 91 11.74 4.79 -3.39
C PRO A 91 11.39 5.83 -4.45
N HIS A 92 11.57 5.47 -5.72
CA HIS A 92 11.08 6.23 -6.85
C HIS A 92 10.10 5.35 -7.65
N TYR A 93 8.82 5.54 -7.41
CA TYR A 93 7.77 4.66 -7.94
C TYR A 93 7.68 4.72 -9.47
N ALA A 94 7.71 5.91 -10.06
CA ALA A 94 7.63 6.07 -11.51
C ALA A 94 8.79 5.39 -12.26
N TYR A 95 10.00 5.47 -11.72
CA TYR A 95 11.16 4.78 -12.29
C TYR A 95 11.36 3.37 -11.75
N ARG A 96 10.52 2.92 -10.84
CA ARG A 96 10.61 1.61 -10.19
C ARG A 96 12.01 1.31 -9.64
N LYS A 97 12.56 2.28 -8.95
CA LYS A 97 13.90 2.16 -8.34
C LYS A 97 13.82 2.41 -6.85
N LEU A 98 14.63 1.68 -6.11
CA LEU A 98 14.90 1.94 -4.71
C LEU A 98 16.40 2.23 -4.58
N LYS A 99 16.74 3.38 -4.01
CA LYS A 99 18.12 3.76 -3.75
C LYS A 99 18.37 3.84 -2.26
N MET A 100 19.51 3.33 -1.82
CA MET A 100 19.95 3.37 -0.43
C MET A 100 21.45 3.51 -0.31
N PRO A 101 21.98 4.05 0.80
CA PRO A 101 23.42 4.07 1.04
C PRO A 101 23.96 2.65 1.20
N GLY A 102 25.14 2.43 0.73
CA GLY A 102 25.92 1.22 0.93
C GLY A 102 27.38 1.58 1.31
N PRO A 103 28.19 0.60 1.71
CA PRO A 103 29.56 0.85 2.18
C PRO A 103 30.45 1.54 1.15
N CYS A 104 30.19 1.32 -0.14
CA CYS A 104 30.95 1.91 -1.24
C CYS A 104 30.04 2.74 -2.18
N GLY A 105 29.23 3.63 -1.62
CA GLY A 105 28.31 4.50 -2.36
C GLY A 105 26.87 3.97 -2.45
N VAL A 106 26.10 4.37 -3.46
CA VAL A 106 24.67 4.11 -3.54
C VAL A 106 24.36 2.72 -4.11
N ILE A 107 23.55 1.94 -3.39
CA ILE A 107 22.93 0.71 -3.89
C ILE A 107 21.63 1.09 -4.61
N THR A 108 21.42 0.56 -5.81
CA THR A 108 20.18 0.75 -6.58
C THR A 108 19.52 -0.58 -6.86
N VAL A 109 18.30 -0.75 -6.39
CA VAL A 109 17.46 -1.92 -6.69
C VAL A 109 16.46 -1.52 -7.76
N HIS A 110 16.36 -2.33 -8.81
CA HIS A 110 15.45 -2.11 -9.92
C HIS A 110 14.19 -2.97 -9.77
N GLY A 111 13.03 -2.37 -9.92
CA GLY A 111 11.76 -3.08 -9.94
C GLY A 111 11.44 -3.67 -11.32
N LYS A 112 10.73 -4.80 -11.32
CA LYS A 112 10.15 -5.40 -12.54
C LYS A 112 8.76 -4.85 -12.78
N ALA A 113 8.36 -4.70 -14.06
CA ALA A 113 7.06 -4.16 -14.43
C ALA A 113 5.93 -5.18 -14.31
N GLU A 114 6.16 -6.39 -14.79
CA GLU A 114 5.13 -7.42 -14.97
C GLU A 114 4.35 -7.78 -13.71
N PRO A 115 4.99 -8.04 -12.53
CA PRO A 115 4.24 -8.34 -11.31
C PRO A 115 3.37 -7.19 -10.85
N SER A 116 3.77 -5.94 -11.13
CA SER A 116 3.02 -4.74 -10.69
C SER A 116 1.68 -4.59 -11.42
N PHE A 117 1.62 -4.96 -12.70
CA PHE A 117 0.38 -4.90 -13.48
C PHE A 117 -0.61 -6.00 -13.06
N GLY A 118 -0.13 -7.22 -12.81
CA GLY A 118 -0.97 -8.32 -12.33
C GLY A 118 -1.64 -8.02 -10.99
N SER A 119 -0.87 -7.53 -10.04
CA SER A 119 -1.37 -7.16 -8.71
C SER A 119 -2.39 -6.02 -8.75
N ASN A 120 -2.16 -4.98 -9.57
CA ASN A 120 -3.13 -3.89 -9.73
C ASN A 120 -4.45 -4.38 -10.31
N LYS A 121 -4.43 -5.26 -11.31
CA LYS A 121 -5.64 -5.83 -11.92
C LYS A 121 -6.44 -6.60 -10.87
N TYR A 122 -5.80 -7.45 -10.08
CA TYR A 122 -6.45 -8.21 -9.02
C TYR A 122 -7.09 -7.33 -7.95
N THR A 123 -6.38 -6.31 -7.48
CA THR A 123 -6.89 -5.35 -6.48
C THR A 123 -8.08 -4.55 -7.02
N THR A 124 -8.03 -4.14 -8.29
CA THR A 124 -9.13 -3.41 -8.94
C THR A 124 -10.38 -4.28 -9.09
N THR A 125 -10.20 -5.55 -9.45
CA THR A 125 -11.31 -6.50 -9.56
C THR A 125 -11.98 -6.76 -8.21
N LEU A 126 -11.19 -7.01 -7.16
CA LEU A 126 -11.71 -7.19 -5.80
C LEU A 126 -12.46 -5.95 -5.28
N ALA A 127 -11.93 -4.76 -5.53
CA ALA A 127 -12.58 -3.52 -5.13
C ALA A 127 -13.93 -3.34 -5.85
N ALA A 128 -14.01 -3.67 -7.15
CA ALA A 128 -15.23 -3.60 -7.94
C ALA A 128 -16.29 -4.59 -7.44
N GLU A 129 -15.91 -5.83 -7.15
CA GLU A 129 -16.81 -6.86 -6.61
C GLU A 129 -17.37 -6.48 -5.24
N THR A 130 -16.52 -5.93 -4.36
CA THR A 130 -16.93 -5.48 -3.01
C THR A 130 -17.90 -4.31 -3.10
N THR A 131 -17.67 -3.36 -4.01
CA THR A 131 -18.56 -2.22 -4.23
C THR A 131 -19.92 -2.66 -4.77
N SER A 132 -19.95 -3.63 -5.68
CA SER A 132 -21.18 -4.18 -6.25
C SER A 132 -22.06 -4.89 -5.20
N ASN A 133 -21.42 -5.57 -4.25
CA ASN A 133 -22.14 -6.26 -3.16
C ASN A 133 -22.64 -5.30 -2.06
N THR A 134 -22.07 -4.11 -1.95
CA THR A 134 -22.49 -3.10 -0.95
C THR A 134 -23.59 -2.18 -1.47
N LEU A 135 -23.82 -2.12 -2.80
CA LEU A 135 -24.84 -1.30 -3.45
C LEU A 135 -26.10 -2.11 -3.80
N GLN A 136 -26.64 -2.86 -2.84
CA GLN A 136 -28.06 -3.16 -2.87
C GLN A 136 -28.77 -2.12 -1.99
N PRO A 137 -29.35 -1.08 -2.56
CA PRO A 137 -30.19 -0.19 -1.79
C PRO A 137 -31.53 -0.90 -1.54
N ASN A 138 -31.88 -1.07 -0.29
CA ASN A 138 -33.29 -1.18 0.09
C ASN A 138 -33.98 0.12 -0.32
N LEU A 139 -34.46 0.18 -1.53
CA LEU A 139 -35.41 1.20 -2.00
C LEU A 139 -36.78 0.84 -1.48
N GLU A 140 -37.08 1.23 -0.26
CA GLU A 140 -38.48 1.47 0.10
C GLU A 140 -38.93 2.79 -0.53
N PRO A 141 -40.07 2.82 -1.24
CA PRO A 141 -40.57 4.05 -1.85
C PRO A 141 -41.18 4.94 -0.78
N THR A 142 -40.45 5.90 -0.27
CA THR A 142 -41.06 6.96 0.55
C THR A 142 -41.62 8.02 -0.36
N SER A 143 -42.95 7.88 -0.61
CA SER A 143 -43.79 8.95 -1.15
C SER A 143 -43.85 10.09 -0.13
N ARG A 144 -43.37 11.25 -0.51
CA ARG A 144 -43.87 12.62 -0.23
C ARG A 144 -42.75 13.64 -0.38
N LEU A 145 -42.76 14.34 -1.50
CA LEU A 145 -42.13 15.65 -1.64
C LEU A 145 -43.01 16.70 -0.94
N PRO A 146 -42.46 17.61 -0.16
CA PRO A 146 -43.11 18.91 0.05
C PRO A 146 -42.65 19.91 -1.01
N ASP A 147 -43.64 20.44 -1.73
CA ASP A 147 -43.49 21.65 -2.54
C ASP A 147 -43.05 22.84 -1.66
N THR A 148 -42.23 23.68 -2.22
CA THR A 148 -41.94 25.08 -1.89
C THR A 148 -40.49 25.35 -1.60
N VAL A 149 -39.71 25.74 -2.62
CA VAL A 149 -38.84 26.92 -2.53
C VAL A 149 -38.75 27.56 -3.91
N LYS A 150 -39.54 28.65 -4.09
CA LYS A 150 -39.34 29.64 -5.15
C LYS A 150 -38.17 30.54 -4.75
N GLY A 151 -37.28 30.79 -5.69
CA GLY A 151 -36.48 32.02 -5.76
C GLY A 151 -35.04 31.93 -5.25
N LEU A 152 -34.10 31.64 -6.16
CA LEU A 152 -32.77 32.22 -6.09
C LEU A 152 -32.36 32.77 -7.46
N ARG A 153 -32.19 34.09 -7.51
CA ARG A 153 -31.71 34.84 -8.67
C ARG A 153 -30.26 34.50 -8.93
N THR A 154 -29.96 34.12 -10.14
CA THR A 154 -28.59 34.10 -10.69
C THR A 154 -28.08 35.51 -10.92
N THR A 155 -27.03 35.92 -10.24
CA THR A 155 -26.21 37.07 -10.62
C THR A 155 -24.89 36.53 -11.14
N SER A 156 -24.73 36.62 -12.46
CA SER A 156 -23.46 36.45 -13.14
C SER A 156 -22.53 37.62 -12.80
N ARG A 157 -21.37 37.34 -12.24
CA ARG A 157 -20.29 38.30 -12.10
C ARG A 157 -19.07 37.76 -12.82
N THR A 158 -18.79 38.34 -13.96
CA THR A 158 -17.55 38.21 -14.71
C THR A 158 -16.52 39.14 -14.09
N ASP A 159 -15.49 38.58 -13.43
CA ASP A 159 -14.30 39.29 -13.07
C ASP A 159 -13.06 38.60 -13.66
N THR A 160 -12.47 39.24 -14.64
CA THR A 160 -11.21 38.89 -15.28
C THR A 160 -10.07 39.38 -14.40
N PRO A 161 -9.09 38.56 -13.98
CA PRO A 161 -7.92 39.09 -13.29
C PRO A 161 -6.86 39.55 -14.30
N THR A 162 -6.50 40.80 -14.20
CA THR A 162 -5.38 41.45 -14.90
C THR A 162 -4.04 40.96 -14.37
N ARG A 163 -3.16 40.56 -15.26
CA ARG A 163 -1.80 40.11 -15.01
C ARG A 163 -0.89 41.31 -14.70
N PRO A 164 -0.06 41.32 -13.65
CA PRO A 164 0.96 42.36 -13.47
C PRO A 164 2.20 42.05 -14.32
N GLU A 165 2.68 43.05 -15.04
CA GLU A 165 3.96 43.04 -15.74
C GLU A 165 5.11 43.24 -14.76
N LEU A 166 6.19 42.49 -14.96
CA LEU A 166 7.45 42.61 -14.25
C LEU A 166 8.37 43.59 -15.02
N ASN A 167 8.79 44.61 -14.32
CA ASN A 167 10.00 45.38 -14.59
C ASN A 167 11.18 44.76 -13.86
#